data_d167c4e0fdca002c7d783af66ff3dc21
#
_entry.id   d167c4e0fdca002c7d783af66ff3dc21
#
_cell.length_a   1.000
_cell.length_b   1.000
_cell.length_c   1.000
_cell.angle_alpha   90.00
_cell.angle_beta   90.00
_cell.angle_gamma   90.00
#
_symmetry.space_group_name_H-M   'P 1'
#
loop_
_entity.id
_entity.type
_entity.pdbx_description
1 polymer ?
#
loop_
_entity_poly.entity_id
_entity_poly.type
_entity_poly.pdbx_seq_one_letter_code
_entity_poly.pdbx_strand_id
1 'polypeptide(L)' 'MNRNDKLLEAWDQLVKAISQKEGLSVDKAVEHVRKHFPELYDLYRQAKQAKQVKMS' A
#
# COMPACT_ATOMS: atom_id res chain seq x y z
N MET A 1 -9.71 -8.05 14.39
CA MET A 1 -8.88 -7.62 13.36
C MET A 1 -9.00 -6.17 13.08
N ASN A 2 -7.92 -5.55 12.88
CA ASN A 2 -7.88 -4.13 12.78
C ASN A 2 -8.14 -3.68 11.36
N ARG A 3 -8.81 -2.56 11.21
CA ARG A 3 -9.10 -2.01 9.91
C ARG A 3 -7.83 -1.71 9.14
N ASN A 4 -6.80 -1.22 9.85
CA ASN A 4 -5.54 -0.90 9.22
C ASN A 4 -4.85 -2.14 8.68
N ASP A 5 -4.95 -3.25 9.40
CA ASP A 5 -4.35 -4.49 8.94
C ASP A 5 -4.97 -4.95 7.64
N LYS A 6 -6.28 -4.84 7.52
CA LYS A 6 -6.95 -5.23 6.30
C LYS A 6 -6.56 -4.34 5.15
N LEU A 7 -6.43 -3.06 5.42
CA LEU A 7 -6.05 -2.11 4.39
C LEU A 7 -4.65 -2.40 3.90
N LEU A 8 -3.72 -2.67 4.82
CA LEU A 8 -2.36 -2.97 4.44
C LEU A 8 -2.26 -4.26 3.64
N GLU A 9 -3.08 -5.24 4.01
CA GLU A 9 -3.09 -6.50 3.29
C GLU A 9 -3.60 -6.30 1.87
N ALA A 10 -4.68 -5.54 1.73
CA ALA A 10 -5.24 -5.26 0.40
C ALA A 10 -4.24 -4.49 -0.45
N TRP A 11 -3.55 -3.55 0.16
CA TRP A 11 -2.53 -2.78 -0.54
C TRP A 11 -1.41 -3.69 -1.05
N ASP A 12 -0.96 -4.59 -0.19
CA ASP A 12 0.11 -5.50 -0.57
C ASP A 12 -0.29 -6.35 -1.76
N GLN A 13 -1.52 -6.86 -1.75
CA GLN A 13 -2.00 -7.66 -2.86
C GLN A 13 -2.11 -6.85 -4.14
N LEU A 14 -2.56 -5.62 -4.02
CA LEU A 14 -2.67 -4.75 -5.18
C LEU A 14 -1.30 -4.49 -5.79
N VAL A 15 -0.34 -4.17 -4.96
CA VAL A 15 1.00 -3.88 -5.43
C VAL A 15 1.61 -5.11 -6.09
N LYS A 16 1.41 -6.27 -5.49
CA LYS A 16 1.93 -7.50 -6.06
C LYS A 16 1.30 -7.79 -7.42
N ALA A 17 0.00 -7.58 -7.52
CA ALA A 17 -0.70 -7.83 -8.78
C ALA A 17 -0.17 -6.90 -9.88
N ILE A 18 0.03 -5.65 -9.56
CA ILE A 18 0.56 -4.70 -10.53
C ILE A 18 1.98 -5.07 -10.90
N SER A 19 2.77 -5.44 -9.92
CA SER A 19 4.15 -5.83 -10.16
C SER A 19 4.23 -6.97 -11.17
N GLN A 20 3.39 -7.97 -10.97
CA GLN A 20 3.39 -9.12 -11.86
C GLN A 20 2.82 -8.79 -13.23
N LYS A 21 1.73 -8.03 -13.24
CA LYS A 21 1.08 -7.73 -14.49
C LYS A 21 1.93 -6.84 -15.38
N GLU A 22 2.57 -5.85 -14.79
CA GLU A 22 3.33 -4.88 -15.56
C GLU A 22 4.80 -5.24 -15.64
N GLY A 23 5.23 -6.27 -14.97
CA GLY A 23 6.63 -6.63 -14.95
C GLY A 23 7.50 -5.60 -14.25
N LEU A 24 6.98 -4.99 -13.21
CA LEU A 24 7.70 -3.97 -12.47
C LEU A 24 8.19 -4.52 -11.15
N SER A 25 9.20 -3.86 -10.59
CA SER A 25 9.60 -4.18 -9.24
C SER A 25 8.54 -3.62 -8.28
N VAL A 26 8.60 -4.06 -7.04
CA VAL A 26 7.64 -3.60 -6.05
C VAL A 26 7.69 -2.08 -5.90
N ASP A 27 8.89 -1.52 -5.88
CA ASP A 27 9.05 -0.08 -5.76
C ASP A 27 8.37 0.66 -6.91
N LYS A 28 8.54 0.14 -8.10
CA LYS A 28 7.93 0.76 -9.27
C LYS A 28 6.43 0.60 -9.24
N ALA A 29 5.96 -0.54 -8.76
CA ALA A 29 4.53 -0.76 -8.65
C ALA A 29 3.90 0.22 -7.68
N VAL A 30 4.58 0.49 -6.57
CA VAL A 30 4.11 1.47 -5.60
C VAL A 30 4.02 2.85 -6.23
N GLU A 31 5.03 3.22 -7.00
CA GLU A 31 5.01 4.50 -7.70
C GLU A 31 3.84 4.58 -8.67
N HIS A 32 3.57 3.47 -9.34
CA HIS A 32 2.47 3.42 -10.28
C HIS A 32 1.14 3.72 -9.58
N VAL A 33 0.94 3.09 -8.42
CA VAL A 33 -0.29 3.31 -7.66
C VAL A 33 -0.36 4.76 -7.18
N ARG A 34 0.75 5.28 -6.70
CA ARG A 34 0.77 6.66 -6.20
C ARG A 34 0.40 7.64 -7.30
N LYS A 35 0.84 7.37 -8.52
CA LYS A 35 0.57 8.25 -9.61
C LYS A 35 -0.87 8.17 -10.10
N HIS A 36 -1.39 6.97 -10.20
CA HIS A 36 -2.71 6.77 -10.77
C HIS A 36 -3.82 6.74 -9.72
N PHE A 37 -3.50 6.39 -8.50
CA PHE A 37 -4.49 6.30 -7.43
C PHE A 37 -3.94 6.96 -6.17
N PRO A 38 -3.78 8.28 -6.20
CA PRO A 38 -3.17 8.97 -5.06
C PRO A 38 -3.96 8.80 -3.76
N GLU A 39 -5.26 8.65 -3.84
CA GLU A 39 -6.06 8.48 -2.64
C GLU A 39 -5.75 7.15 -1.95
N LEU A 40 -5.55 6.11 -2.75
CA LEU A 40 -5.19 4.83 -2.19
C LEU A 40 -3.83 4.90 -1.50
N TYR A 41 -2.90 5.58 -2.13
CA TYR A 41 -1.59 5.74 -1.56
C TYR A 41 -1.66 6.48 -0.23
N ASP A 42 -2.49 7.50 -0.15
CA ASP A 42 -2.68 8.24 1.09
C ASP A 42 -3.23 7.35 2.19
N LEU A 43 -4.22 6.55 1.87
CA LEU A 43 -4.79 5.63 2.84
C LEU A 43 -3.75 4.65 3.34
N TYR A 44 -2.95 4.14 2.43
CA TYR A 44 -1.88 3.21 2.79
C TYR A 44 -0.91 3.88 3.75
N ARG A 45 -0.50 5.11 3.47
CA ARG A 45 0.44 5.81 4.32
C ARG A 45 -0.12 6.04 5.70
N GLN A 46 -1.39 6.42 5.77
CA GLN A 46 -2.03 6.64 7.05
C GLN A 46 -2.10 5.35 7.87
N ALA A 47 -2.44 4.25 7.22
CA ALA A 47 -2.52 2.99 7.91
C ALA A 47 -1.16 2.54 8.41
N LYS A 48 -0.14 2.77 7.61
CA LYS A 48 1.20 2.39 7.99
C LYS A 48 1.71 3.22 9.15
N GLN A 49 1.41 4.51 9.13
CA GLN A 49 1.79 5.39 10.22
C GLN A 49 1.10 5.01 11.52
N ALA A 50 -0.17 4.70 11.43
CA ALA A 50 -0.92 4.32 12.61
C ALA A 50 -0.33 3.07 13.24
N LYS A 51 0.15 2.16 12.41
CA LYS A 51 0.73 0.95 12.93
C LYS A 51 2.09 1.19 13.55
N GLN A 52 2.85 2.08 12.96
CA GLN A 52 4.18 2.34 13.45
C GLN A 52 4.22 3.19 14.70
N VAL A 53 3.22 4.00 14.86
CA VAL A 53 3.18 4.84 16.00
C VAL A 53 2.81 4.07 17.18
N LYS A 54 3.56 3.43 17.85
CA LYS A 54 3.19 2.69 18.86
C LYS A 54 3.53 3.27 19.89
N MET A 55 3.43 3.71 20.45
CA MET A 55 3.67 4.18 21.38
C MET A 55 4.52 3.90 21.95
N SER A 56 4.87 3.89 22.04
CA SER A 56 5.75 3.55 22.63
C SER A 56 6.01 3.93 23.41
#